data_17c99b3b18ae4f3a12269412418812d9
#
_entry.id   17c99b3b18ae4f3a12269412418812d9
#
_cell.length_a   1.000
_cell.length_b   1.000
_cell.length_c   1.000
_cell.angle_alpha   90.00
_cell.angle_beta   90.00
_cell.angle_gamma   90.00
#
_symmetry.space_group_name_H-M   'P 1'
#
loop_
_entity.id
_entity.type
_entity.pdbx_description
1 polymer ?
#
loop_
_entity_poly.entity_id
_entity_poly.type
_entity_poly.pdbx_seq_one_letter_code
_entity_poly.pdbx_strand_id
1 'polypeptide(L)'
;MKKREFKTESKRILDLMINSIYTNKEIFLRELISNSSDALDKLYYLSLTNKDIKVNKDDLFIRVDYNKDKRTITISDNGTGMTEEELENNLGVIAESGSLKFKEENKEQNDVNIIGQFGVGFYSAFMVSDKVTVESKSYKDDKATIWESAGVDGYTLSSSDKKDNGTIITLHLKEDTEDYNYSELLSEYKLRGIIKKYSDYISYPIKMEVENNRKKEDSDEYETYKEVITVNSMIPLWKRNKKDITEEEYNNFYSDKFFDYDKPLDVLHFNIEGNVNYNALLYIPSHAPYDYYSKEYEKGLQLYTNGVLIMDKCSELLPDYFSFVRGVIDTEDIPLNISRETLQDDKNIKLIAKSIESKVKNELLDLLKNNRDKYLEFYKAFGMQLKFGIYNDYGMHKDKLEDLIMFYSSGEKKLITLDEYVNKLKEEDKNIYYCAGETVDKIDMLPQVEGIKDKHEVLYLTDYVDEFAIMAIHEYKGKTFVNVTNESTDLSTDEEKEKINKENTDNKDMLEEMKKVLEGNVEEVKLTNKLKSHPVCLTTTGEVSTSMEKVINAMPTDEKIKANEVLEINASHKIVDKLKDLYKNDKDEFTKYTKVIYYEARLIEGLPIDNPTELSNLMCDIMANK
;
A
#
# COMPACT_ATOMS: atom_id res chain seq x y z
N MET A 1 -11.66 -53.50 0.76
CA MET A 1 -11.97 -52.49 -0.25
C MET A 1 -10.83 -52.50 -1.27
N LYS A 2 -11.12 -52.67 -2.59
CA LYS A 2 -10.10 -52.50 -3.63
C LYS A 2 -9.91 -51.00 -3.90
N LYS A 3 -8.73 -50.45 -3.65
CA LYS A 3 -8.32 -49.10 -4.07
C LYS A 3 -8.37 -49.06 -5.60
N ARG A 4 -9.06 -48.07 -6.18
CA ARG A 4 -9.11 -47.83 -7.62
C ARG A 4 -8.37 -46.54 -7.90
N GLU A 5 -7.57 -46.52 -8.96
CA GLU A 5 -6.90 -45.30 -9.43
C GLU A 5 -7.84 -44.45 -10.29
N PHE A 6 -7.66 -43.13 -10.25
CA PHE A 6 -8.36 -42.23 -11.14
C PHE A 6 -7.85 -42.40 -12.58
N LYS A 7 -8.77 -42.39 -13.54
CA LYS A 7 -8.43 -42.38 -14.97
C LYS A 7 -8.32 -40.94 -15.44
N THR A 8 -7.28 -40.61 -16.20
CA THR A 8 -7.01 -39.27 -16.73
C THR A 8 -7.31 -39.18 -18.22
N GLU A 9 -7.98 -38.10 -18.66
CA GLU A 9 -8.09 -37.68 -20.05
C GLU A 9 -7.01 -36.64 -20.36
N SER A 10 -5.86 -37.06 -20.85
CA SER A 10 -4.67 -36.22 -21.05
C SER A 10 -4.95 -34.97 -21.92
N LYS A 11 -5.77 -35.13 -22.98
CA LYS A 11 -6.16 -34.01 -23.87
C LYS A 11 -6.90 -32.92 -23.15
N ARG A 12 -7.85 -33.29 -22.27
CA ARG A 12 -8.66 -32.34 -21.51
C ARG A 12 -7.85 -31.63 -20.42
N ILE A 13 -6.90 -32.36 -19.81
CA ILE A 13 -6.00 -31.76 -18.81
C ILE A 13 -5.09 -30.75 -19.48
N LEU A 14 -4.52 -31.08 -20.65
CA LEU A 14 -3.68 -30.17 -21.41
C LEU A 14 -4.44 -28.89 -21.84
N ASP A 15 -5.67 -29.05 -22.30
CA ASP A 15 -6.54 -27.92 -22.65
C ASP A 15 -6.84 -27.01 -21.44
N LEU A 16 -7.14 -27.59 -20.28
CA LEU A 16 -7.30 -26.84 -19.04
C LEU A 16 -6.01 -26.12 -18.62
N MET A 17 -4.86 -26.74 -18.80
CA MET A 17 -3.56 -26.14 -18.49
C MET A 17 -3.26 -24.95 -19.39
N ILE A 18 -3.52 -25.07 -20.69
CA ILE A 18 -3.26 -24.00 -21.67
C ILE A 18 -4.21 -22.81 -21.43
N ASN A 19 -5.49 -23.06 -21.11
CA ASN A 19 -6.51 -22.02 -21.14
C ASN A 19 -6.98 -21.53 -19.75
N SER A 20 -6.56 -22.18 -18.65
CA SER A 20 -7.11 -21.87 -17.31
C SER A 20 -6.07 -21.68 -16.20
N ILE A 21 -4.82 -22.10 -16.37
CA ILE A 21 -3.81 -21.97 -15.32
C ILE A 21 -3.27 -20.55 -15.24
N TYR A 22 -3.03 -19.91 -16.39
CA TYR A 22 -2.44 -18.58 -16.47
C TYR A 22 -3.49 -17.56 -16.91
N THR A 23 -3.55 -16.44 -16.22
CA THR A 23 -4.45 -15.32 -16.56
C THR A 23 -3.80 -14.38 -17.57
N ASN A 24 -2.47 -14.22 -17.52
CA ASN A 24 -1.72 -13.34 -18.40
C ASN A 24 -0.91 -14.15 -19.44
N LYS A 25 -1.17 -13.88 -20.73
CA LYS A 25 -0.48 -14.57 -21.82
C LYS A 25 1.02 -14.27 -21.90
N GLU A 26 1.48 -13.11 -21.41
CA GLU A 26 2.92 -12.75 -21.39
C GLU A 26 3.78 -13.73 -20.58
N ILE A 27 3.17 -14.48 -19.69
CA ILE A 27 3.83 -15.51 -18.85
C ILE A 27 4.56 -16.58 -19.66
N PHE A 28 4.14 -16.84 -20.91
CA PHE A 28 4.81 -17.83 -21.75
C PHE A 28 6.33 -17.56 -21.84
N LEU A 29 6.72 -16.29 -22.01
CA LEU A 29 8.13 -15.94 -22.16
C LEU A 29 8.89 -16.09 -20.84
N ARG A 30 8.28 -15.75 -19.72
CA ARG A 30 8.83 -15.99 -18.38
C ARG A 30 9.12 -17.46 -18.14
N GLU A 31 8.17 -18.34 -18.43
CA GLU A 31 8.30 -19.78 -18.19
C GLU A 31 9.37 -20.40 -19.08
N LEU A 32 9.43 -20.05 -20.37
CA LEU A 32 10.43 -20.56 -21.28
C LEU A 32 11.85 -20.08 -20.97
N ILE A 33 12.00 -18.79 -20.58
CA ILE A 33 13.30 -18.26 -20.11
C ILE A 33 13.72 -18.94 -18.80
N SER A 34 12.78 -19.19 -17.86
CA SER A 34 13.07 -19.90 -16.61
C SER A 34 13.55 -21.33 -16.87
N ASN A 35 12.93 -22.05 -17.82
CA ASN A 35 13.37 -23.39 -18.22
C ASN A 35 14.78 -23.38 -18.87
N SER A 36 15.07 -22.35 -19.67
CA SER A 36 16.41 -22.16 -20.24
C SER A 36 17.43 -21.85 -19.13
N SER A 37 17.10 -21.01 -18.17
CA SER A 37 17.96 -20.74 -17.00
C SER A 37 18.27 -22.02 -16.22
N ASP A 38 17.26 -22.85 -15.94
CA ASP A 38 17.44 -24.14 -15.26
C ASP A 38 18.38 -25.08 -16.04
N ALA A 39 18.31 -25.08 -17.36
CA ALA A 39 19.20 -25.89 -18.20
C ALA A 39 20.65 -25.41 -18.13
N LEU A 40 20.87 -24.09 -18.02
CA LEU A 40 22.19 -23.50 -17.83
C LEU A 40 22.74 -23.78 -16.42
N ASP A 41 21.92 -23.62 -15.38
CA ASP A 41 22.31 -23.92 -13.99
C ASP A 41 22.72 -25.38 -13.82
N LYS A 42 21.95 -26.32 -14.42
CA LYS A 42 22.31 -27.75 -14.44
C LYS A 42 23.65 -28.00 -15.12
N LEU A 43 23.89 -27.41 -16.30
CA LEU A 43 25.13 -27.58 -17.02
C LEU A 43 26.32 -27.00 -16.24
N TYR A 44 26.17 -25.83 -15.68
CA TYR A 44 27.20 -25.21 -14.85
C TYR A 44 27.50 -26.06 -13.62
N TYR A 45 26.47 -26.51 -12.86
CA TYR A 45 26.62 -27.40 -11.71
C TYR A 45 27.38 -28.70 -12.09
N LEU A 46 27.00 -29.34 -13.21
CA LEU A 46 27.66 -30.53 -13.69
C LEU A 46 29.14 -30.28 -14.05
N SER A 47 29.49 -29.12 -14.56
CA SER A 47 30.88 -28.74 -14.84
C SER A 47 31.73 -28.56 -13.57
N LEU A 48 31.12 -28.21 -12.44
CA LEU A 48 31.81 -28.12 -11.15
C LEU A 48 32.08 -29.49 -10.53
N THR A 49 31.21 -30.46 -10.80
CA THR A 49 31.28 -31.82 -10.24
C THR A 49 31.96 -32.83 -11.15
N ASN A 50 31.94 -32.61 -12.49
CA ASN A 50 32.54 -33.48 -13.46
C ASN A 50 33.61 -32.75 -14.30
N LYS A 51 34.89 -33.15 -14.13
CA LYS A 51 36.04 -32.52 -14.80
C LYS A 51 36.07 -32.69 -16.33
N ASP A 52 35.30 -33.64 -16.89
CA ASP A 52 35.21 -33.87 -18.32
C ASP A 52 34.31 -32.83 -19.01
N ILE A 53 33.44 -32.13 -18.24
CA ILE A 53 32.56 -31.07 -18.73
C ILE A 53 33.27 -29.74 -18.53
N LYS A 54 33.79 -29.15 -19.62
CA LYS A 54 34.47 -27.85 -19.59
C LYS A 54 33.49 -26.74 -20.00
N VAL A 55 32.94 -26.04 -19.07
CA VAL A 55 32.02 -24.91 -19.29
C VAL A 55 32.50 -23.71 -18.45
N ASN A 56 32.62 -22.56 -19.14
CA ASN A 56 32.81 -21.30 -18.44
C ASN A 56 31.44 -20.64 -18.26
N LYS A 57 31.13 -20.15 -17.06
CA LYS A 57 29.85 -19.49 -16.76
C LYS A 57 29.58 -18.31 -17.69
N ASP A 58 30.61 -17.57 -18.06
CA ASP A 58 30.50 -16.39 -18.93
C ASP A 58 30.13 -16.73 -20.39
N ASP A 59 30.28 -17.99 -20.79
CA ASP A 59 29.91 -18.47 -22.14
C ASP A 59 28.43 -18.92 -22.19
N LEU A 60 27.77 -19.03 -21.06
CA LEU A 60 26.37 -19.44 -20.96
C LEU A 60 25.44 -18.25 -21.21
N PHE A 61 24.43 -18.48 -22.07
CA PHE A 61 23.45 -17.43 -22.40
C PHE A 61 22.11 -18.01 -22.83
N ILE A 62 21.10 -17.15 -22.75
CA ILE A 62 19.78 -17.35 -23.37
C ILE A 62 19.67 -16.35 -24.52
N ARG A 63 19.04 -16.73 -25.61
CA ARG A 63 18.80 -15.84 -26.73
C ARG A 63 17.32 -15.85 -27.10
N VAL A 64 16.75 -14.66 -27.31
CA VAL A 64 15.36 -14.45 -27.73
C VAL A 64 15.38 -13.68 -29.05
N ASP A 65 14.81 -14.26 -30.09
CA ASP A 65 14.70 -13.64 -31.42
C ASP A 65 13.24 -13.71 -31.90
N TYR A 66 12.88 -12.86 -32.85
CA TYR A 66 11.58 -12.90 -33.52
C TYR A 66 11.71 -12.74 -35.03
N ASN A 67 10.73 -13.25 -35.76
CA ASN A 67 10.65 -13.10 -37.20
C ASN A 67 9.22 -12.74 -37.61
N LYS A 68 9.02 -11.52 -38.12
CA LYS A 68 7.71 -11.01 -38.53
C LYS A 68 7.13 -11.79 -39.71
N ASP A 69 7.94 -12.09 -40.71
CA ASP A 69 7.47 -12.74 -41.94
C ASP A 69 7.02 -14.18 -41.71
N LYS A 70 7.70 -14.89 -40.80
CA LYS A 70 7.37 -16.28 -40.43
C LYS A 70 6.41 -16.34 -39.25
N ARG A 71 6.07 -15.20 -38.65
CA ARG A 71 5.27 -15.09 -37.38
C ARG A 71 5.83 -16.00 -36.27
N THR A 72 7.15 -15.98 -36.05
CA THR A 72 7.80 -16.85 -35.07
C THR A 72 8.52 -16.06 -34.00
N ILE A 73 8.54 -16.61 -32.79
CA ILE A 73 9.45 -16.23 -31.68
C ILE A 73 10.30 -17.44 -31.38
N THR A 74 11.61 -17.22 -31.22
CA THR A 74 12.57 -18.28 -30.92
C THR A 74 13.28 -18.00 -29.63
N ILE A 75 13.26 -18.96 -28.70
CA ILE A 75 14.01 -18.93 -27.44
C ILE A 75 15.05 -20.05 -27.49
N SER A 76 16.31 -19.73 -27.26
CA SER A 76 17.38 -20.71 -27.28
C SER A 76 18.34 -20.55 -26.12
N ASP A 77 18.91 -21.68 -25.68
CA ASP A 77 19.95 -21.75 -24.65
C ASP A 77 21.09 -22.69 -25.13
N ASN A 78 22.24 -22.53 -24.53
CA ASN A 78 23.39 -23.42 -24.68
C ASN A 78 23.63 -24.27 -23.41
N GLY A 79 22.53 -24.67 -22.76
CA GLY A 79 22.52 -25.50 -21.56
C GLY A 79 22.72 -26.99 -21.81
N THR A 80 22.20 -27.83 -20.91
CA THR A 80 22.34 -29.29 -20.97
C THR A 80 21.78 -29.91 -22.25
N GLY A 81 20.77 -29.28 -22.88
CA GLY A 81 19.96 -29.93 -23.91
C GLY A 81 19.24 -31.17 -23.37
N MET A 82 18.59 -31.91 -24.28
CA MET A 82 17.83 -33.11 -23.97
C MET A 82 18.10 -34.20 -25.02
N THR A 83 18.18 -35.45 -24.58
CA THR A 83 18.14 -36.63 -25.45
C THR A 83 16.71 -36.85 -25.96
N GLU A 84 16.52 -37.77 -26.95
CA GLU A 84 15.19 -38.15 -27.45
C GLU A 84 14.29 -38.65 -26.31
N GLU A 85 14.80 -39.52 -25.43
CA GLU A 85 14.07 -40.04 -24.26
C GLU A 85 13.72 -38.92 -23.26
N GLU A 86 14.65 -37.95 -23.00
CA GLU A 86 14.42 -36.81 -22.15
C GLU A 86 13.35 -35.86 -22.74
N LEU A 87 13.30 -35.69 -24.07
CA LEU A 87 12.24 -34.93 -24.76
C LEU A 87 10.87 -35.60 -24.62
N GLU A 88 10.79 -36.92 -24.78
CA GLU A 88 9.55 -37.66 -24.54
C GLU A 88 9.06 -37.55 -23.10
N ASN A 89 9.96 -37.70 -22.14
CA ASN A 89 9.60 -37.67 -20.72
C ASN A 89 9.25 -36.24 -20.23
N ASN A 90 10.03 -35.22 -20.63
CA ASN A 90 9.85 -33.86 -20.11
C ASN A 90 8.79 -33.04 -20.86
N LEU A 91 8.54 -33.32 -22.15
CA LEU A 91 7.59 -32.58 -22.99
C LEU A 91 6.37 -33.41 -23.39
N GLY A 92 6.49 -34.75 -23.38
CA GLY A 92 5.40 -35.67 -23.71
C GLY A 92 4.58 -36.13 -22.50
N VAL A 93 5.08 -35.95 -21.26
CA VAL A 93 4.40 -36.33 -20.03
C VAL A 93 4.02 -35.04 -19.25
N ILE A 94 2.70 -34.85 -19.05
CA ILE A 94 2.18 -33.68 -18.35
C ILE A 94 2.53 -33.75 -16.87
N ALA A 95 3.00 -32.62 -16.30
CA ALA A 95 3.41 -32.45 -14.89
C ALA A 95 4.63 -33.31 -14.50
N GLU A 96 5.48 -33.70 -15.44
CA GLU A 96 6.79 -34.26 -15.15
C GLU A 96 7.87 -33.19 -15.29
N SER A 97 8.66 -32.99 -14.23
CA SER A 97 9.73 -31.97 -14.20
C SER A 97 11.10 -32.62 -14.07
N GLY A 98 11.89 -32.56 -15.16
CA GLY A 98 13.29 -32.96 -15.13
C GLY A 98 14.15 -32.08 -14.24
N SER A 99 13.72 -30.84 -13.99
CA SER A 99 14.36 -29.91 -13.05
C SER A 99 14.12 -30.31 -11.59
N LEU A 100 12.90 -30.74 -11.25
CA LEU A 100 12.59 -31.24 -9.90
C LEU A 100 13.33 -32.53 -9.60
N LYS A 101 13.38 -33.48 -10.55
CA LYS A 101 14.16 -34.72 -10.41
C LYS A 101 15.63 -34.44 -10.12
N PHE A 102 16.23 -33.53 -10.90
CA PHE A 102 17.63 -33.13 -10.71
C PHE A 102 17.86 -32.52 -9.31
N LYS A 103 16.97 -31.68 -8.81
CA LYS A 103 17.01 -31.09 -7.46
C LYS A 103 16.89 -32.17 -6.38
N GLU A 104 16.03 -33.17 -6.58
CA GLU A 104 15.84 -34.27 -5.64
C GLU A 104 17.05 -35.20 -5.55
N GLU A 105 17.72 -35.47 -6.66
CA GLU A 105 18.92 -36.30 -6.75
C GLU A 105 20.15 -35.61 -6.11
N ASN A 106 20.15 -34.27 -6.03
CA ASN A 106 21.28 -33.47 -5.54
C ASN A 106 20.96 -32.71 -4.24
N LYS A 107 19.98 -33.15 -3.45
CA LYS A 107 19.51 -32.49 -2.19
C LYS A 107 20.56 -32.23 -1.13
N GLU A 108 21.67 -32.98 -1.11
CA GLU A 108 22.73 -32.83 -0.10
C GLU A 108 23.65 -31.61 -0.37
N GLN A 109 23.54 -30.96 -1.52
CA GLN A 109 24.32 -29.79 -1.90
C GLN A 109 23.38 -28.63 -2.23
N ASN A 110 23.25 -27.70 -1.30
CA ASN A 110 22.28 -26.56 -1.31
C ASN A 110 22.46 -25.52 -2.44
N ASP A 111 23.27 -25.75 -3.47
CA ASP A 111 23.72 -24.73 -4.41
C ASP A 111 23.00 -24.72 -5.78
N VAL A 112 21.93 -25.47 -5.98
CA VAL A 112 21.24 -25.51 -7.27
C VAL A 112 19.91 -24.75 -7.21
N ASN A 113 19.91 -23.53 -7.74
CA ASN A 113 18.73 -22.66 -7.83
C ASN A 113 17.85 -23.05 -9.01
N ILE A 114 16.94 -23.99 -8.81
CA ILE A 114 16.00 -24.44 -9.86
C ILE A 114 14.67 -23.71 -9.72
N ILE A 115 14.23 -23.08 -10.80
CA ILE A 115 13.00 -22.29 -10.91
C ILE A 115 11.82 -23.19 -11.31
N GLY A 116 11.97 -24.07 -12.30
CA GLY A 116 10.92 -24.91 -12.91
C GLY A 116 10.64 -26.20 -12.17
N GLN A 117 9.69 -26.19 -11.22
CA GLN A 117 9.41 -27.34 -10.35
C GLN A 117 8.15 -28.13 -10.71
N PHE A 118 7.22 -27.58 -11.50
CA PHE A 118 5.88 -28.13 -11.71
C PHE A 118 5.72 -28.96 -13.01
N GLY A 119 6.65 -28.87 -13.97
CA GLY A 119 6.53 -29.57 -15.25
C GLY A 119 5.37 -29.11 -16.13
N VAL A 120 4.85 -27.90 -15.93
CA VAL A 120 3.71 -27.38 -16.69
C VAL A 120 4.04 -26.06 -17.40
N GLY A 121 5.10 -25.37 -17.01
CA GLY A 121 5.48 -24.06 -17.57
C GLY A 121 5.70 -24.07 -19.08
N PHE A 122 6.26 -25.15 -19.62
CA PHE A 122 6.46 -25.32 -21.07
C PHE A 122 5.17 -25.18 -21.87
N TYR A 123 4.04 -25.71 -21.36
CA TYR A 123 2.77 -25.69 -22.11
C TYR A 123 2.15 -24.28 -22.22
N SER A 124 2.67 -23.30 -21.47
CA SER A 124 2.30 -21.88 -21.66
C SER A 124 2.63 -21.37 -23.07
N ALA A 125 3.56 -22.00 -23.78
CA ALA A 125 3.88 -21.76 -25.18
C ALA A 125 2.63 -21.83 -26.07
N PHE A 126 1.71 -22.76 -25.82
CA PHE A 126 0.49 -22.94 -26.60
C PHE A 126 -0.59 -21.88 -26.32
N MET A 127 -0.41 -21.01 -25.29
CA MET A 127 -1.30 -19.85 -25.10
C MET A 127 -1.16 -18.86 -26.26
N VAL A 128 0.03 -18.77 -26.87
CA VAL A 128 0.36 -17.78 -27.91
C VAL A 128 0.68 -18.38 -29.27
N SER A 129 0.85 -19.70 -29.36
CA SER A 129 1.26 -20.38 -30.61
C SER A 129 0.31 -21.53 -30.97
N ASP A 130 0.13 -21.74 -32.27
CA ASP A 130 -0.60 -22.88 -32.85
C ASP A 130 0.28 -24.10 -32.99
N LYS A 131 1.59 -23.88 -33.02
CA LYS A 131 2.59 -24.93 -33.20
C LYS A 131 3.87 -24.56 -32.46
N VAL A 132 4.45 -25.52 -31.76
CA VAL A 132 5.72 -25.41 -31.07
C VAL A 132 6.69 -26.44 -31.63
N THR A 133 7.90 -26.00 -32.02
CA THR A 133 8.99 -26.84 -32.45
C THR A 133 10.14 -26.72 -31.45
N VAL A 134 10.60 -27.82 -30.88
CA VAL A 134 11.74 -27.90 -29.96
C VAL A 134 12.86 -28.72 -30.60
N GLU A 135 13.96 -28.06 -30.88
CA GLU A 135 15.18 -28.72 -31.40
C GLU A 135 16.20 -28.79 -30.27
N SER A 136 16.61 -29.99 -29.87
CA SER A 136 17.51 -30.17 -28.73
C SER A 136 18.62 -31.17 -29.00
N LYS A 137 19.79 -30.89 -28.45
CA LYS A 137 20.93 -31.79 -28.42
C LYS A 137 21.49 -31.84 -27.01
N SER A 138 21.51 -33.04 -26.43
CA SER A 138 22.08 -33.26 -25.11
C SER A 138 23.60 -33.14 -25.12
N TYR A 139 24.20 -32.63 -24.04
CA TYR A 139 25.64 -32.67 -23.83
C TYR A 139 26.19 -34.11 -23.70
N LYS A 140 25.32 -35.08 -23.45
CA LYS A 140 25.65 -36.51 -23.29
C LYS A 140 25.59 -37.31 -24.60
N ASP A 141 24.97 -36.78 -25.65
CA ASP A 141 24.69 -37.53 -26.89
C ASP A 141 25.13 -36.73 -28.12
N ASP A 142 25.60 -37.46 -29.15
CA ASP A 142 25.95 -36.87 -30.42
C ASP A 142 24.72 -36.61 -31.32
N LYS A 143 23.58 -37.20 -30.98
CA LYS A 143 22.33 -37.05 -31.75
C LYS A 143 21.54 -35.83 -31.26
N ALA A 144 20.98 -35.14 -32.22
CA ALA A 144 20.02 -34.07 -32.00
C ALA A 144 18.64 -34.49 -32.50
N THR A 145 17.60 -34.07 -31.77
CA THR A 145 16.21 -34.44 -32.03
C THR A 145 15.33 -33.21 -32.13
N ILE A 146 14.38 -33.22 -33.06
CA ILE A 146 13.28 -32.26 -33.14
C ILE A 146 12.03 -32.91 -32.59
N TRP A 147 11.42 -32.24 -31.57
CA TRP A 147 10.08 -32.50 -31.07
C TRP A 147 9.15 -31.43 -31.64
N GLU A 148 8.00 -31.82 -32.17
CA GLU A 148 7.05 -30.88 -32.74
C GLU A 148 5.62 -31.23 -32.34
N SER A 149 4.82 -30.20 -31.90
CA SER A 149 3.43 -30.37 -31.51
C SER A 149 2.58 -29.17 -31.91
N ALA A 150 1.33 -29.43 -32.25
CA ALA A 150 0.25 -28.44 -32.38
C ALA A 150 -0.68 -28.40 -31.14
N GLY A 151 -0.23 -28.89 -29.99
CA GLY A 151 -0.97 -28.88 -28.72
C GLY A 151 -1.62 -30.24 -28.43
N VAL A 152 -2.95 -30.26 -28.24
CA VAL A 152 -3.71 -31.40 -27.69
C VAL A 152 -3.71 -32.67 -28.58
N ASP A 153 -3.27 -32.59 -29.83
CA ASP A 153 -3.30 -33.69 -30.77
C ASP A 153 -2.05 -34.60 -30.72
N GLY A 154 -1.12 -34.31 -29.83
CA GLY A 154 0.10 -35.08 -29.65
C GLY A 154 1.35 -34.41 -30.25
N TYR A 155 2.41 -35.18 -30.41
CA TYR A 155 3.70 -34.69 -30.90
C TYR A 155 4.36 -35.68 -31.86
N THR A 156 5.35 -35.20 -32.60
CA THR A 156 6.21 -36.01 -33.47
C THR A 156 7.66 -35.81 -33.09
N LEU A 157 8.47 -36.85 -33.32
CA LEU A 157 9.93 -36.81 -33.20
C LEU A 157 10.60 -37.05 -34.52
N SER A 158 11.68 -36.31 -34.78
CA SER A 158 12.53 -36.49 -36.00
C SER A 158 13.97 -36.10 -35.68
N SER A 159 14.91 -36.57 -36.50
CA SER A 159 16.34 -36.23 -36.36
C SER A 159 16.61 -34.77 -36.73
N SER A 160 17.61 -34.17 -36.09
CA SER A 160 18.13 -32.84 -36.38
C SER A 160 19.63 -32.87 -36.69
N ASP A 161 20.08 -31.86 -37.42
CA ASP A 161 21.51 -31.62 -37.72
C ASP A 161 22.18 -30.64 -36.74
N LYS A 162 21.52 -30.28 -35.63
CA LYS A 162 22.06 -29.37 -34.58
C LYS A 162 23.37 -29.93 -34.02
N LYS A 163 24.44 -29.11 -34.06
CA LYS A 163 25.80 -29.53 -33.69
C LYS A 163 26.12 -29.25 -32.22
N ASP A 164 25.70 -28.11 -31.72
CA ASP A 164 26.01 -27.65 -30.35
C ASP A 164 24.95 -28.14 -29.38
N ASN A 165 25.34 -28.40 -28.12
CA ASN A 165 24.40 -28.72 -27.07
C ASN A 165 23.49 -27.53 -26.74
N GLY A 166 22.36 -27.82 -26.08
CA GLY A 166 21.32 -26.86 -25.72
C GLY A 166 20.02 -27.03 -26.47
N THR A 167 19.08 -26.15 -26.25
CA THR A 167 17.72 -26.26 -26.78
C THR A 167 17.33 -25.00 -27.56
N ILE A 168 16.58 -25.17 -28.63
CA ILE A 168 15.95 -24.08 -29.41
C ILE A 168 14.46 -24.37 -29.45
N ILE A 169 13.65 -23.43 -28.94
CA ILE A 169 12.18 -23.49 -28.94
C ILE A 169 11.68 -22.43 -29.92
N THR A 170 10.96 -22.86 -30.95
CA THR A 170 10.34 -21.97 -31.94
C THR A 170 8.83 -22.03 -31.80
N LEU A 171 8.23 -20.88 -31.51
CA LEU A 171 6.80 -20.66 -31.38
C LEU A 171 6.26 -20.11 -32.70
N HIS A 172 5.33 -20.80 -33.34
CA HIS A 172 4.57 -20.29 -34.48
C HIS A 172 3.31 -19.62 -33.95
N LEU A 173 3.27 -18.27 -33.93
CA LEU A 173 2.24 -17.50 -33.28
C LEU A 173 0.87 -17.65 -33.94
N LYS A 174 -0.15 -17.68 -33.12
CA LYS A 174 -1.56 -17.61 -33.51
C LYS A 174 -1.84 -16.36 -34.34
N GLU A 175 -2.88 -16.44 -35.18
CA GLU A 175 -3.43 -15.25 -35.82
C GLU A 175 -4.08 -14.30 -34.79
N ASP A 176 -4.12 -13.02 -35.12
CA ASP A 176 -4.74 -12.02 -34.28
C ASP A 176 -6.26 -12.25 -34.14
N THR A 177 -6.78 -12.03 -32.97
CA THR A 177 -8.23 -12.15 -32.66
C THR A 177 -8.80 -10.82 -32.19
N GLU A 178 -10.12 -10.73 -32.05
CA GLU A 178 -10.75 -9.55 -31.46
C GLU A 178 -10.32 -9.31 -30.02
N ASP A 179 -9.98 -10.39 -29.27
CA ASP A 179 -9.62 -10.32 -27.86
C ASP A 179 -8.12 -10.12 -27.61
N TYR A 180 -7.25 -10.47 -28.56
CA TYR A 180 -5.80 -10.40 -28.35
C TYR A 180 -5.02 -10.25 -29.67
N ASN A 181 -4.11 -9.28 -29.70
CA ASN A 181 -3.23 -9.00 -30.81
C ASN A 181 -1.87 -9.72 -30.64
N TYR A 182 -1.75 -10.95 -31.20
CA TYR A 182 -0.52 -11.74 -31.12
C TYR A 182 0.63 -11.12 -31.93
N SER A 183 0.32 -10.31 -32.95
CA SER A 183 1.33 -9.63 -33.78
C SER A 183 2.15 -8.61 -32.99
N GLU A 184 1.63 -8.07 -31.88
CA GLU A 184 2.40 -7.18 -30.98
C GLU A 184 3.62 -7.87 -30.39
N LEU A 185 3.56 -9.18 -30.17
CA LEU A 185 4.68 -9.96 -29.64
C LEU A 185 5.84 -10.04 -30.65
N LEU A 186 5.61 -9.76 -31.93
CA LEU A 186 6.62 -9.72 -32.98
C LEU A 186 7.33 -8.36 -33.06
N SER A 187 7.63 -7.78 -31.91
CA SER A 187 8.36 -6.51 -31.81
C SER A 187 9.43 -6.55 -30.72
N GLU A 188 10.56 -5.93 -31.02
CA GLU A 188 11.65 -5.75 -30.06
C GLU A 188 11.15 -5.12 -28.76
N TYR A 189 10.44 -4.01 -28.89
CA TYR A 189 9.94 -3.24 -27.73
C TYR A 189 9.09 -4.11 -26.80
N LYS A 190 8.15 -4.89 -27.35
CA LYS A 190 7.25 -5.73 -26.55
C LYS A 190 8.00 -6.87 -25.86
N LEU A 191 8.87 -7.58 -26.58
CA LEU A 191 9.65 -8.68 -26.00
C LEU A 191 10.62 -8.18 -24.93
N ARG A 192 11.32 -7.06 -25.18
CA ARG A 192 12.18 -6.43 -24.15
C ARG A 192 11.39 -6.02 -22.91
N GLY A 193 10.20 -5.44 -23.10
CA GLY A 193 9.31 -5.07 -22.00
C GLY A 193 8.93 -6.28 -21.14
N ILE A 194 8.57 -7.40 -21.75
CA ILE A 194 8.25 -8.65 -21.05
C ILE A 194 9.48 -9.20 -20.31
N ILE A 195 10.65 -9.25 -20.96
CA ILE A 195 11.90 -9.72 -20.34
C ILE A 195 12.25 -8.83 -19.14
N LYS A 196 12.22 -7.52 -19.31
CA LYS A 196 12.49 -6.56 -18.22
C LYS A 196 11.52 -6.70 -17.05
N LYS A 197 10.25 -6.96 -17.33
CA LYS A 197 9.23 -7.13 -16.30
C LYS A 197 9.44 -8.41 -15.49
N TYR A 198 9.61 -9.54 -16.13
CA TYR A 198 9.52 -10.84 -15.47
C TYR A 198 10.86 -11.55 -15.25
N SER A 199 11.88 -11.29 -16.07
CA SER A 199 13.13 -12.05 -16.14
C SER A 199 14.39 -11.20 -16.11
N ASP A 200 14.28 -9.93 -15.67
CA ASP A 200 15.39 -8.98 -15.66
C ASP A 200 16.59 -9.44 -14.82
N TYR A 201 16.33 -10.23 -13.80
CA TYR A 201 17.35 -10.67 -12.83
C TYR A 201 17.70 -12.15 -12.93
N ILE A 202 17.38 -12.79 -14.05
CA ILE A 202 17.92 -14.10 -14.39
C ILE A 202 19.45 -13.99 -14.44
N SER A 203 20.16 -14.95 -13.83
CA SER A 203 21.62 -14.91 -13.61
C SER A 203 22.48 -15.04 -14.88
N TYR A 204 21.86 -15.28 -16.02
CA TYR A 204 22.51 -15.42 -17.33
C TYR A 204 22.10 -14.30 -18.27
N PRO A 205 23.00 -13.86 -19.20
CA PRO A 205 22.65 -12.84 -20.16
C PRO A 205 21.57 -13.34 -21.12
N ILE A 206 20.49 -12.57 -21.22
CA ILE A 206 19.44 -12.77 -22.22
C ILE A 206 19.79 -11.88 -23.42
N LYS A 207 20.20 -12.48 -24.50
CA LYS A 207 20.65 -11.79 -25.70
C LYS A 207 19.51 -11.63 -26.71
N MET A 208 19.46 -10.49 -27.38
CA MET A 208 18.48 -10.21 -28.44
C MET A 208 19.17 -9.45 -29.58
N GLU A 209 18.84 -9.78 -30.84
CA GLU A 209 19.21 -8.97 -31.99
C GLU A 209 18.28 -7.77 -32.09
N VAL A 210 18.85 -6.56 -32.07
CA VAL A 210 18.13 -5.29 -32.15
C VAL A 210 18.57 -4.50 -33.38
N GLU A 211 17.65 -3.70 -33.91
CA GLU A 211 17.94 -2.79 -35.02
C GLU A 211 18.23 -1.39 -34.46
N ASN A 212 19.46 -0.93 -34.71
CA ASN A 212 19.91 0.40 -34.35
C ASN A 212 20.15 1.26 -35.58
N ASN A 213 19.97 2.58 -35.45
CA ASN A 213 20.26 3.54 -36.49
C ASN A 213 21.53 4.33 -36.13
N ARG A 214 22.48 4.39 -37.05
CA ARG A 214 23.63 5.28 -36.93
C ARG A 214 23.73 6.22 -38.13
N LYS A 215 24.23 7.42 -37.87
CA LYS A 215 24.50 8.38 -38.95
C LYS A 215 25.66 7.88 -39.76
N LYS A 216 25.54 7.86 -41.09
CA LYS A 216 26.63 7.52 -41.99
C LYS A 216 27.74 8.55 -41.88
N GLU A 217 29.01 8.10 -41.96
CA GLU A 217 30.14 9.02 -42.03
C GLU A 217 29.98 9.91 -43.29
N ASP A 218 30.14 11.21 -43.13
CA ASP A 218 30.06 12.24 -44.17
C ASP A 218 28.69 12.50 -44.83
N SER A 219 27.56 12.07 -44.22
CA SER A 219 26.22 12.37 -44.74
C SER A 219 25.21 12.62 -43.61
N ASP A 220 24.08 13.29 -43.93
CA ASP A 220 22.95 13.39 -43.00
C ASP A 220 21.99 12.19 -43.04
N GLU A 221 22.35 11.14 -43.80
CA GLU A 221 21.57 9.93 -43.90
C GLU A 221 21.87 9.00 -42.70
N TYR A 222 20.86 8.26 -42.30
CA TYR A 222 20.97 7.20 -41.29
C TYR A 222 20.99 5.83 -41.96
N GLU A 223 21.83 4.93 -41.48
CA GLU A 223 21.78 3.52 -41.86
C GLU A 223 21.33 2.67 -40.65
N THR A 224 20.48 1.70 -40.91
CA THR A 224 20.06 0.70 -39.95
C THR A 224 21.07 -0.43 -39.90
N TYR A 225 21.53 -0.80 -38.70
CA TYR A 225 22.39 -1.97 -38.50
C TYR A 225 21.84 -2.84 -37.40
N LYS A 226 22.20 -4.13 -37.43
CA LYS A 226 21.80 -5.10 -36.42
C LYS A 226 22.92 -5.33 -35.43
N GLU A 227 22.55 -5.39 -34.16
CA GLU A 227 23.47 -5.63 -33.06
C GLU A 227 22.83 -6.60 -32.05
N VAL A 228 23.65 -7.49 -31.49
CA VAL A 228 23.20 -8.38 -30.40
C VAL A 228 23.55 -7.74 -29.07
N ILE A 229 22.52 -7.44 -28.28
CA ILE A 229 22.70 -6.84 -26.97
C ILE A 229 22.18 -7.77 -25.86
N THR A 230 22.67 -7.55 -24.62
CA THR A 230 22.10 -8.16 -23.44
C THR A 230 20.96 -7.26 -22.92
N VAL A 231 19.75 -7.83 -22.78
CA VAL A 231 18.54 -7.06 -22.47
C VAL A 231 18.17 -7.09 -20.99
N ASN A 232 18.71 -8.03 -20.21
CA ASN A 232 18.44 -8.13 -18.77
C ASN A 232 19.59 -7.59 -17.91
N SER A 233 19.30 -7.26 -16.65
CA SER A 233 20.26 -6.68 -15.71
C SER A 233 21.07 -7.71 -14.93
N MET A 234 20.64 -8.96 -14.85
CA MET A 234 21.23 -10.13 -14.20
C MET A 234 21.42 -10.01 -12.67
N ILE A 235 22.02 -8.91 -12.19
CA ILE A 235 22.35 -8.74 -10.77
C ILE A 235 21.34 -7.77 -10.15
N PRO A 236 20.43 -8.24 -9.29
CA PRO A 236 19.45 -7.40 -8.64
C PRO A 236 20.10 -6.50 -7.59
N LEU A 237 19.67 -5.22 -7.56
CA LEU A 237 20.21 -4.23 -6.63
C LEU A 237 20.07 -4.67 -5.16
N TRP A 238 18.98 -5.35 -4.80
CA TRP A 238 18.71 -5.82 -3.43
C TRP A 238 19.55 -7.02 -2.97
N LYS A 239 20.30 -7.67 -3.87
CA LYS A 239 21.29 -8.71 -3.52
C LYS A 239 22.72 -8.17 -3.45
N ARG A 240 22.97 -6.92 -3.88
CA ARG A 240 24.28 -6.28 -3.78
C ARG A 240 24.55 -5.80 -2.35
N ASN A 241 25.84 -5.71 -2.02
CA ASN A 241 26.21 -5.17 -0.71
C ASN A 241 25.82 -3.69 -0.63
N LYS A 242 25.11 -3.30 0.42
CA LYS A 242 24.65 -1.93 0.67
C LYS A 242 25.77 -0.88 0.58
N LYS A 243 27.01 -1.25 0.94
CA LYS A 243 28.17 -0.35 0.92
C LYS A 243 28.66 -0.03 -0.49
N ASP A 244 28.29 -0.87 -1.46
CA ASP A 244 28.75 -0.74 -2.85
C ASP A 244 27.69 -0.09 -3.75
N ILE A 245 26.61 0.42 -3.15
CA ILE A 245 25.49 1.04 -3.86
C ILE A 245 25.43 2.52 -3.49
N THR A 246 25.39 3.37 -4.51
CA THR A 246 25.26 4.81 -4.34
C THR A 246 23.79 5.23 -4.16
N GLU A 247 23.58 6.43 -3.58
CA GLU A 247 22.24 7.03 -3.48
C GLU A 247 21.60 7.20 -4.87
N GLU A 248 22.40 7.56 -5.87
CA GLU A 248 21.93 7.72 -7.25
C GLU A 248 21.42 6.40 -7.83
N GLU A 249 22.09 5.27 -7.59
CA GLU A 249 21.65 3.95 -8.03
C GLU A 249 20.30 3.56 -7.38
N TYR A 250 20.11 3.86 -6.08
CA TYR A 250 18.81 3.66 -5.42
C TYR A 250 17.71 4.52 -6.02
N ASN A 251 17.98 5.80 -6.29
CA ASN A 251 17.02 6.72 -6.85
C ASN A 251 16.64 6.36 -8.29
N ASN A 252 17.62 5.98 -9.11
CA ASN A 252 17.39 5.54 -10.48
C ASN A 252 16.57 4.27 -10.51
N PHE A 253 16.90 3.29 -9.66
CA PHE A 253 16.10 2.07 -9.54
C PHE A 253 14.64 2.37 -9.15
N TYR A 254 14.43 3.28 -8.18
CA TYR A 254 13.10 3.67 -7.76
C TYR A 254 12.31 4.31 -8.91
N SER A 255 12.92 5.28 -9.60
CA SER A 255 12.31 5.98 -10.72
C SER A 255 11.96 5.05 -11.88
N ASP A 256 12.91 4.19 -12.28
CA ASP A 256 12.71 3.27 -13.40
C ASP A 256 11.68 2.18 -13.09
N LYS A 257 11.63 1.72 -11.83
CA LYS A 257 10.81 0.58 -11.43
C LYS A 257 9.38 0.97 -11.07
N PHE A 258 9.20 2.13 -10.45
CA PHE A 258 7.90 2.57 -9.95
C PHE A 258 7.32 3.76 -10.72
N PHE A 259 8.01 4.25 -11.76
CA PHE A 259 7.62 5.38 -12.61
C PHE A 259 7.33 6.66 -11.80
N ASP A 260 8.09 6.83 -10.73
CA ASP A 260 8.04 7.99 -9.86
C ASP A 260 9.37 8.74 -9.98
N TYR A 261 9.32 9.96 -10.52
CA TYR A 261 10.50 10.74 -10.85
C TYR A 261 10.98 11.64 -9.70
N ASP A 262 10.21 11.73 -8.62
CA ASP A 262 10.66 12.36 -7.40
C ASP A 262 11.54 11.38 -6.60
N LYS A 263 12.51 11.93 -5.88
CA LYS A 263 13.35 11.09 -5.02
C LYS A 263 12.51 10.50 -3.89
N PRO A 264 12.73 9.23 -3.55
CA PRO A 264 12.11 8.65 -2.37
C PRO A 264 12.58 9.39 -1.12
N LEU A 265 11.71 9.48 -0.15
CA LEU A 265 12.04 10.09 1.13
C LEU A 265 13.08 9.24 1.87
N ASP A 266 12.91 7.92 1.85
CA ASP A 266 13.82 7.01 2.52
C ASP A 266 13.93 5.65 1.83
N VAL A 267 15.04 4.92 2.13
CA VAL A 267 15.36 3.63 1.52
C VAL A 267 15.77 2.62 2.59
N LEU A 268 15.00 1.55 2.71
CA LEU A 268 15.31 0.42 3.58
C LEU A 268 15.88 -0.73 2.74
N HIS A 269 17.17 -1.00 2.87
CA HIS A 269 17.83 -2.12 2.21
C HIS A 269 18.40 -3.07 3.27
N PHE A 270 17.88 -4.30 3.32
CA PHE A 270 18.29 -5.29 4.32
C PHE A 270 18.13 -6.73 3.83
N ASN A 271 18.91 -7.62 4.45
CA ASN A 271 18.85 -9.06 4.29
C ASN A 271 18.45 -9.68 5.61
N ILE A 272 17.58 -10.67 5.59
CA ILE A 272 17.16 -11.45 6.77
C ILE A 272 17.49 -12.91 6.54
N GLU A 273 18.25 -13.47 7.47
CA GLU A 273 18.56 -14.89 7.56
C GLU A 273 17.98 -15.45 8.86
N GLY A 274 17.16 -16.49 8.78
CA GLY A 274 16.51 -17.07 9.94
C GLY A 274 15.50 -18.16 9.60
N ASN A 275 14.33 -18.12 10.22
CA ASN A 275 13.24 -19.07 9.91
C ASN A 275 12.71 -18.93 8.48
N VAL A 276 12.83 -17.75 7.91
CA VAL A 276 12.57 -17.43 6.51
C VAL A 276 13.68 -16.50 6.04
N ASN A 277 14.30 -16.83 4.91
CA ASN A 277 15.37 -16.03 4.32
C ASN A 277 14.80 -15.15 3.21
N TYR A 278 15.12 -13.85 3.24
CA TYR A 278 14.71 -12.94 2.16
C TYR A 278 15.58 -11.68 2.11
N ASN A 279 15.67 -11.12 0.92
CA ASN A 279 16.25 -9.80 0.67
C ASN A 279 15.14 -8.79 0.44
N ALA A 280 15.31 -7.58 0.94
CA ALA A 280 14.35 -6.51 0.80
C ALA A 280 15.01 -5.20 0.38
N LEU A 281 14.38 -4.53 -0.57
CA LEU A 281 14.67 -3.14 -0.93
C LEU A 281 13.35 -2.39 -0.95
N LEU A 282 13.11 -1.61 0.10
CA LEU A 282 11.87 -0.88 0.30
C LEU A 282 12.11 0.62 0.22
N TYR A 283 11.11 1.36 -0.22
CA TYR A 283 11.13 2.80 -0.38
C TYR A 283 9.94 3.44 0.33
N ILE A 284 10.19 4.53 1.00
CA ILE A 284 9.16 5.45 1.50
C ILE A 284 9.09 6.60 0.50
N PRO A 285 7.99 6.76 -0.27
CA PRO A 285 7.83 7.87 -1.21
C PRO A 285 7.83 9.23 -0.50
N SER A 286 8.19 10.31 -1.23
CA SER A 286 8.12 11.69 -0.71
C SER A 286 6.71 12.28 -0.77
N HIS A 287 5.82 11.70 -1.56
CA HIS A 287 4.45 12.15 -1.74
C HIS A 287 3.50 10.97 -1.99
N ALA A 288 2.22 11.17 -1.70
CA ALA A 288 1.19 10.18 -2.02
C ALA A 288 0.88 10.21 -3.53
N PRO A 289 0.74 9.07 -4.19
CA PRO A 289 0.23 9.00 -5.56
C PRO A 289 -1.15 9.67 -5.67
N TYR A 290 -1.47 10.18 -6.86
CA TYR A 290 -2.75 10.88 -7.08
C TYR A 290 -3.97 10.00 -6.76
N ASP A 291 -3.89 8.71 -7.04
CA ASP A 291 -4.93 7.72 -6.82
C ASP A 291 -4.88 7.02 -5.45
N TYR A 292 -3.97 7.46 -4.54
CA TYR A 292 -3.68 6.77 -3.28
C TYR A 292 -4.90 6.49 -2.41
N TYR A 293 -5.86 7.41 -2.38
CA TYR A 293 -7.10 7.28 -1.61
C TYR A 293 -8.30 6.84 -2.48
N SER A 294 -8.05 6.39 -3.71
CA SER A 294 -9.07 5.88 -4.59
C SER A 294 -9.24 4.36 -4.44
N LYS A 295 -10.32 3.82 -4.99
CA LYS A 295 -10.56 2.36 -5.02
C LYS A 295 -9.67 1.64 -6.03
N GLU A 296 -9.09 2.37 -6.97
CA GLU A 296 -8.20 1.85 -8.00
C GLU A 296 -6.77 1.65 -7.49
N TYR A 297 -6.43 2.26 -6.34
CA TYR A 297 -5.09 2.09 -5.77
C TYR A 297 -4.90 0.67 -5.25
N GLU A 298 -3.91 -0.01 -5.79
CA GLU A 298 -3.51 -1.35 -5.37
C GLU A 298 -2.19 -1.29 -4.61
N LYS A 299 -2.26 -1.60 -3.31
CA LYS A 299 -1.06 -1.76 -2.47
C LYS A 299 -0.33 -3.06 -2.81
N GLY A 300 0.95 -3.12 -2.47
CA GLY A 300 1.72 -4.36 -2.50
C GLY A 300 3.18 -4.16 -2.90
N LEU A 301 3.99 -5.11 -2.48
CA LEU A 301 5.40 -5.18 -2.85
C LEU A 301 5.59 -6.15 -4.00
N GLN A 302 6.58 -5.90 -4.84
CA GLN A 302 6.98 -6.87 -5.86
C GLN A 302 7.64 -8.08 -5.19
N LEU A 303 7.15 -9.27 -5.50
CA LEU A 303 7.66 -10.51 -4.97
C LEU A 303 8.46 -11.24 -6.04
N TYR A 304 9.72 -11.49 -5.75
CA TYR A 304 10.65 -12.25 -6.59
C TYR A 304 11.04 -13.57 -5.94
N THR A 305 11.35 -14.55 -6.79
CA THR A 305 12.01 -15.80 -6.41
C THR A 305 13.05 -16.14 -7.49
N ASN A 306 14.31 -16.31 -7.09
CA ASN A 306 15.42 -16.62 -7.99
C ASN A 306 15.53 -15.68 -9.22
N GLY A 307 15.33 -14.38 -9.00
CA GLY A 307 15.42 -13.37 -10.06
C GLY A 307 14.22 -13.30 -11.00
N VAL A 308 13.15 -14.06 -10.73
CA VAL A 308 11.91 -14.06 -11.51
C VAL A 308 10.80 -13.37 -10.75
N LEU A 309 10.12 -12.42 -11.38
CA LEU A 309 8.95 -11.76 -10.80
C LEU A 309 7.78 -12.74 -10.71
N ILE A 310 7.30 -12.94 -9.50
CA ILE A 310 6.15 -13.82 -9.20
C ILE A 310 4.87 -12.99 -9.14
N MET A 311 4.87 -11.92 -8.33
CA MET A 311 3.74 -11.00 -8.18
C MET A 311 4.23 -9.56 -8.23
N ASP A 312 3.56 -8.74 -9.04
CA ASP A 312 3.88 -7.32 -9.14
C ASP A 312 3.40 -6.53 -7.91
N LYS A 313 2.29 -6.96 -7.32
CA LYS A 313 1.68 -6.37 -6.12
C LYS A 313 1.21 -7.46 -5.16
N CYS A 314 2.11 -7.93 -4.29
CA CYS A 314 1.78 -8.85 -3.23
C CYS A 314 1.22 -8.07 -2.03
N SER A 315 -0.10 -7.99 -1.95
CA SER A 315 -0.81 -7.19 -0.93
C SER A 315 -0.67 -7.75 0.47
N GLU A 316 -0.44 -9.06 0.61
CA GLU A 316 -0.27 -9.75 1.89
C GLU A 316 1.02 -9.36 2.62
N LEU A 317 2.00 -8.78 1.92
CA LEU A 317 3.26 -8.35 2.51
C LEU A 317 3.19 -7.02 3.27
N LEU A 318 2.10 -6.25 3.09
CA LEU A 318 1.92 -4.95 3.73
C LEU A 318 0.56 -4.82 4.40
N PRO A 319 0.49 -4.36 5.66
CA PRO A 319 -0.76 -3.90 6.25
C PRO A 319 -1.27 -2.64 5.52
N ASP A 320 -2.57 -2.36 5.63
CA ASP A 320 -3.20 -1.22 4.95
C ASP A 320 -2.61 0.12 5.37
N TYR A 321 -2.23 0.26 6.63
CA TYR A 321 -1.64 1.49 7.16
C TYR A 321 -0.21 1.78 6.65
N PHE A 322 0.47 0.79 6.06
CA PHE A 322 1.76 0.97 5.37
C PHE A 322 1.66 0.77 3.86
N SER A 323 0.46 0.91 3.29
CA SER A 323 0.21 0.77 1.85
C SER A 323 1.01 1.72 0.96
N PHE A 324 1.57 2.78 1.51
CA PHE A 324 2.46 3.72 0.81
C PHE A 324 3.85 3.14 0.50
N VAL A 325 4.28 2.10 1.21
CA VAL A 325 5.60 1.50 0.99
C VAL A 325 5.64 0.82 -0.38
N ARG A 326 6.66 1.15 -1.15
CA ARG A 326 6.97 0.50 -2.43
C ARG A 326 8.25 -0.30 -2.30
N GLY A 327 8.44 -1.30 -3.13
CA GLY A 327 9.69 -2.04 -3.08
C GLY A 327 9.59 -3.48 -3.57
N VAL A 328 10.67 -4.20 -3.29
CA VAL A 328 10.90 -5.56 -3.75
C VAL A 328 11.25 -6.46 -2.56
N ILE A 329 10.66 -7.64 -2.57
CA ILE A 329 11.03 -8.77 -1.70
C ILE A 329 11.47 -9.92 -2.60
N ASP A 330 12.61 -10.51 -2.28
CA ASP A 330 13.14 -11.69 -2.99
C ASP A 330 13.41 -12.80 -1.97
N THR A 331 12.72 -13.94 -2.14
CA THR A 331 12.83 -15.09 -1.24
C THR A 331 12.65 -16.41 -1.99
N GLU A 332 13.36 -17.43 -1.54
CA GLU A 332 13.25 -18.80 -2.06
C GLU A 332 12.36 -19.68 -1.16
N ASP A 333 12.00 -19.20 0.03
CA ASP A 333 11.34 -19.98 1.09
C ASP A 333 9.80 -19.98 0.97
N ILE A 334 9.24 -19.53 -0.17
CA ILE A 334 7.80 -19.50 -0.39
C ILE A 334 7.38 -20.62 -1.35
N PRO A 335 6.43 -21.48 -0.95
CA PRO A 335 5.83 -22.45 -1.86
C PRO A 335 4.97 -21.71 -2.90
N LEU A 336 5.37 -21.81 -4.15
CA LEU A 336 4.63 -21.24 -5.27
C LEU A 336 3.50 -22.18 -5.69
N ASN A 337 2.36 -21.63 -6.12
CA ASN A 337 1.34 -22.40 -6.82
C ASN A 337 1.79 -22.69 -8.26
N ILE A 338 1.01 -23.50 -8.97
CA ILE A 338 1.34 -23.95 -10.33
C ILE A 338 1.49 -22.76 -11.30
N SER A 339 0.61 -21.75 -11.20
CA SER A 339 0.66 -20.56 -12.07
C SER A 339 1.69 -19.52 -11.64
N ARG A 340 2.15 -19.57 -10.41
CA ARG A 340 2.98 -18.53 -9.77
C ARG A 340 2.34 -17.13 -9.81
N GLU A 341 1.04 -17.03 -10.05
CA GLU A 341 0.30 -15.76 -10.07
C GLU A 341 -0.41 -15.47 -8.77
N THR A 342 -0.66 -16.50 -7.95
CA THR A 342 -1.31 -16.37 -6.65
C THR A 342 -0.52 -17.14 -5.59
N LEU A 343 -0.56 -16.65 -4.36
CA LEU A 343 -0.02 -17.34 -3.19
C LEU A 343 -1.12 -18.17 -2.54
N GLN A 344 -0.77 -19.32 -2.00
CA GLN A 344 -1.62 -19.99 -1.02
C GLN A 344 -1.39 -19.30 0.32
N ASP A 345 -2.39 -19.30 1.22
CA ASP A 345 -2.28 -18.76 2.60
C ASP A 345 -1.05 -19.38 3.30
N ASP A 346 0.10 -18.71 3.13
CA ASP A 346 1.41 -19.25 3.49
C ASP A 346 1.91 -18.62 4.79
N LYS A 347 2.37 -19.49 5.69
CA LYS A 347 2.94 -19.08 6.98
C LYS A 347 4.19 -18.19 6.79
N ASN A 348 4.99 -18.44 5.77
CA ASN A 348 6.23 -17.69 5.53
C ASN A 348 5.94 -16.28 5.03
N ILE A 349 4.91 -16.09 4.20
CA ILE A 349 4.43 -14.74 3.79
C ILE A 349 4.02 -13.94 5.02
N LYS A 350 3.27 -14.53 5.96
CA LYS A 350 2.87 -13.85 7.20
C LYS A 350 4.07 -13.49 8.09
N LEU A 351 5.10 -14.34 8.13
CA LEU A 351 6.33 -14.05 8.87
C LEU A 351 7.12 -12.91 8.23
N ILE A 352 7.23 -12.89 6.89
CA ILE A 352 7.88 -11.81 6.14
C ILE A 352 7.10 -10.50 6.36
N ALA A 353 5.77 -10.51 6.20
CA ALA A 353 4.92 -9.34 6.41
C ALA A 353 5.10 -8.71 7.80
N LYS A 354 5.08 -9.54 8.85
CA LYS A 354 5.32 -9.09 10.23
C LYS A 354 6.73 -8.50 10.44
N SER A 355 7.73 -9.07 9.77
CA SER A 355 9.09 -8.56 9.81
C SER A 355 9.20 -7.20 9.09
N ILE A 356 8.58 -7.06 7.91
CA ILE A 356 8.51 -5.81 7.14
C ILE A 356 7.78 -4.73 7.95
N GLU A 357 6.62 -5.04 8.52
CA GLU A 357 5.87 -4.14 9.40
C GLU A 357 6.75 -3.56 10.49
N SER A 358 7.48 -4.44 11.19
CA SER A 358 8.38 -4.02 12.28
C SER A 358 9.56 -3.16 11.77
N LYS A 359 10.12 -3.47 10.60
CA LYS A 359 11.22 -2.70 10.00
C LYS A 359 10.76 -1.32 9.57
N VAL A 360 9.59 -1.21 8.91
CA VAL A 360 9.01 0.07 8.50
C VAL A 360 8.67 0.92 9.72
N LYS A 361 8.02 0.36 10.75
CA LYS A 361 7.74 1.07 12.01
C LYS A 361 9.01 1.63 12.62
N ASN A 362 10.05 0.80 12.76
CA ASN A 362 11.31 1.22 13.39
C ASN A 362 12.02 2.31 12.58
N GLU A 363 11.97 2.27 11.25
CA GLU A 363 12.53 3.33 10.39
C GLU A 363 11.79 4.65 10.59
N LEU A 364 10.45 4.61 10.64
CA LEU A 364 9.65 5.81 10.90
C LEU A 364 9.94 6.38 12.29
N LEU A 365 10.11 5.55 13.32
CA LEU A 365 10.52 5.99 14.65
C LEU A 365 11.94 6.57 14.67
N ASP A 366 12.86 6.02 13.89
CA ASP A 366 14.22 6.57 13.74
C ASP A 366 14.19 7.94 13.06
N LEU A 367 13.43 8.09 11.97
CA LEU A 367 13.21 9.38 11.31
C LEU A 367 12.59 10.39 12.29
N LEU A 368 11.56 9.99 13.04
CA LEU A 368 10.91 10.84 14.02
C LEU A 368 11.89 11.38 15.08
N LYS A 369 12.81 10.53 15.54
CA LYS A 369 13.78 10.83 16.59
C LYS A 369 15.01 11.59 16.07
N ASN A 370 15.56 11.19 14.92
CA ASN A 370 16.88 11.60 14.47
C ASN A 370 16.84 12.56 13.27
N ASN A 371 15.71 12.62 12.54
CA ASN A 371 15.52 13.51 11.39
C ASN A 371 14.08 14.02 11.31
N ARG A 372 13.72 14.90 12.25
CA ARG A 372 12.36 15.41 12.42
C ARG A 372 11.80 16.08 11.17
N ASP A 373 12.60 16.82 10.44
CA ASP A 373 12.15 17.53 9.24
C ASP A 373 11.71 16.54 8.17
N LYS A 374 12.50 15.51 7.94
CA LYS A 374 12.17 14.41 7.02
C LYS A 374 10.92 13.64 7.46
N TYR A 375 10.77 13.42 8.77
CA TYR A 375 9.56 12.81 9.31
C TYR A 375 8.32 13.68 9.11
N LEU A 376 8.44 15.01 9.22
CA LEU A 376 7.33 15.93 8.95
C LEU A 376 6.91 15.93 7.48
N GLU A 377 7.85 15.80 6.54
CA GLU A 377 7.54 15.59 5.12
C GLU A 377 6.75 14.29 4.91
N PHE A 378 7.23 13.20 5.49
CA PHE A 378 6.51 11.93 5.52
C PHE A 378 5.09 12.07 6.10
N TYR A 379 5.00 12.69 7.27
CA TYR A 379 3.73 12.83 8.00
C TYR A 379 2.71 13.68 7.24
N LYS A 380 3.17 14.71 6.55
CA LYS A 380 2.32 15.53 5.67
C LYS A 380 1.72 14.70 4.52
N ALA A 381 2.47 13.75 3.97
CA ALA A 381 2.02 12.91 2.86
C ALA A 381 1.13 11.73 3.33
N PHE A 382 1.47 11.09 4.46
CA PHE A 382 0.90 9.80 4.87
C PHE A 382 0.38 9.75 6.31
N GLY A 383 0.45 10.84 7.07
CA GLY A 383 0.01 10.86 8.47
C GLY A 383 -1.45 10.49 8.65
N MET A 384 -2.30 10.92 7.73
CA MET A 384 -3.72 10.56 7.71
C MET A 384 -3.93 9.05 7.53
N GLN A 385 -3.08 8.37 6.73
CA GLN A 385 -3.14 6.92 6.53
C GLN A 385 -2.83 6.15 7.82
N LEU A 386 -1.90 6.63 8.64
CA LEU A 386 -1.60 6.03 9.95
C LEU A 386 -2.81 6.14 10.90
N LYS A 387 -3.48 7.29 10.90
CA LYS A 387 -4.70 7.52 11.71
C LYS A 387 -5.87 6.65 11.23
N PHE A 388 -6.05 6.52 9.91
CA PHE A 388 -7.00 5.56 9.34
C PHE A 388 -6.69 4.12 9.73
N GLY A 389 -5.40 3.74 9.79
CA GLY A 389 -4.99 2.41 10.23
C GLY A 389 -5.44 2.09 11.64
N ILE A 390 -5.48 3.08 12.54
CA ILE A 390 -6.00 2.92 13.90
C ILE A 390 -7.53 2.80 13.89
N TYR A 391 -8.21 3.65 13.12
CA TYR A 391 -9.66 3.70 13.08
C TYR A 391 -10.28 2.45 12.43
N ASN A 392 -9.76 2.02 11.29
CA ASN A 392 -10.37 0.98 10.45
C ASN A 392 -10.46 -0.39 11.13
N ASP A 393 -9.61 -0.68 12.09
CA ASP A 393 -9.61 -1.93 12.84
C ASP A 393 -10.03 -1.77 14.31
N TYR A 394 -10.68 -0.65 14.62
CA TYR A 394 -11.16 -0.33 15.98
C TYR A 394 -10.04 -0.36 17.03
N GLY A 395 -8.83 0.04 16.63
CA GLY A 395 -7.67 0.11 17.51
C GLY A 395 -6.97 -1.21 17.81
N MET A 396 -7.26 -2.29 17.08
CA MET A 396 -6.58 -3.59 17.28
C MET A 396 -5.05 -3.51 17.05
N HIS A 397 -4.60 -2.64 16.16
CA HIS A 397 -3.18 -2.40 15.90
C HIS A 397 -2.69 -1.02 16.39
N LYS A 398 -3.40 -0.39 17.34
CA LYS A 398 -3.00 0.93 17.87
C LYS A 398 -1.57 0.96 18.40
N ASP A 399 -1.12 -0.10 19.06
CA ASP A 399 0.24 -0.28 19.58
C ASP A 399 1.34 -0.20 18.50
N LYS A 400 0.97 -0.37 17.22
CA LYS A 400 1.88 -0.22 16.10
C LYS A 400 2.02 1.22 15.63
N LEU A 401 0.99 2.06 15.83
CA LEU A 401 0.83 3.34 15.16
C LEU A 401 0.75 4.54 16.10
N GLU A 402 0.30 4.37 17.35
CA GLU A 402 0.04 5.47 18.28
C GLU A 402 1.27 6.33 18.61
N ASP A 403 2.48 5.76 18.54
CA ASP A 403 3.74 6.48 18.71
C ASP A 403 4.17 7.28 17.46
N LEU A 404 3.55 7.02 16.32
CA LEU A 404 3.86 7.64 15.02
C LEU A 404 2.93 8.80 14.67
N ILE A 405 1.76 8.89 15.29
CA ILE A 405 0.80 9.95 14.97
C ILE A 405 1.12 11.25 15.73
N MET A 406 0.73 12.36 15.11
CA MET A 406 1.01 13.69 15.63
C MET A 406 -0.23 14.57 15.58
N PHE A 407 -0.29 15.52 16.51
CA PHE A 407 -1.33 16.54 16.56
C PHE A 407 -0.70 17.91 16.83
N TYR A 408 -1.38 18.98 16.44
CA TYR A 408 -0.88 20.32 16.69
C TYR A 408 -1.07 20.68 18.17
N SER A 409 -0.02 21.16 18.80
CA SER A 409 -0.01 21.56 20.21
C SER A 409 -0.32 23.04 20.38
N SER A 410 -1.27 23.37 21.26
CA SER A 410 -1.57 24.75 21.64
C SER A 410 -0.38 25.45 22.32
N GLY A 411 0.43 24.70 23.07
CA GLY A 411 1.60 25.18 23.80
C GLY A 411 2.83 25.36 22.91
N GLU A 412 3.19 24.30 22.17
CA GLU A 412 4.40 24.27 21.31
C GLU A 412 4.22 24.98 19.97
N LYS A 413 2.98 25.24 19.55
CA LYS A 413 2.64 25.86 18.26
C LYS A 413 3.20 25.09 17.06
N LYS A 414 3.27 23.75 17.16
CA LYS A 414 3.76 22.82 16.15
C LYS A 414 3.13 21.43 16.35
N LEU A 415 3.36 20.53 15.39
CA LEU A 415 2.99 19.13 15.50
C LEU A 415 3.88 18.42 16.53
N ILE A 416 3.27 17.70 17.46
CA ILE A 416 3.92 16.86 18.48
C ILE A 416 3.28 15.47 18.51
N THR A 417 4.03 14.48 18.98
CA THR A 417 3.50 13.13 19.23
C THR A 417 2.75 13.06 20.57
N LEU A 418 1.99 12.00 20.78
CA LEU A 418 1.37 11.71 22.07
C LEU A 418 2.44 11.51 23.17
N ASP A 419 3.58 10.92 22.83
CA ASP A 419 4.69 10.74 23.76
C ASP A 419 5.30 12.09 24.20
N GLU A 420 5.51 13.00 23.27
CA GLU A 420 6.00 14.36 23.56
C GLU A 420 5.02 15.15 24.46
N TYR A 421 3.71 14.94 24.28
CA TYR A 421 2.69 15.54 25.13
C TYR A 421 2.75 14.96 26.55
N VAL A 422 2.68 13.62 26.69
CA VAL A 422 2.61 12.94 27.99
C VAL A 422 3.88 13.15 28.82
N ASN A 423 5.06 13.23 28.18
CA ASN A 423 6.33 13.46 28.88
C ASN A 423 6.44 14.85 29.54
N LYS A 424 5.57 15.80 29.19
CA LYS A 424 5.48 17.14 29.82
C LYS A 424 4.49 17.18 30.99
N LEU A 425 3.57 16.21 31.04
CA LEU A 425 2.56 16.16 32.10
C LEU A 425 3.21 15.83 33.44
N LYS A 426 2.68 16.41 34.49
CA LYS A 426 3.01 16.01 35.85
C LYS A 426 2.44 14.60 36.13
N GLU A 427 3.00 13.92 37.11
CA GLU A 427 2.57 12.55 37.47
C GLU A 427 1.07 12.53 37.89
N GLU A 428 0.60 13.58 38.54
CA GLU A 428 -0.78 13.77 38.96
C GLU A 428 -1.78 14.03 37.81
N ASP A 429 -1.30 14.53 36.66
CA ASP A 429 -2.16 14.81 35.52
C ASP A 429 -2.57 13.50 34.83
N LYS A 430 -3.90 13.29 34.74
CA LYS A 430 -4.46 12.03 34.19
C LYS A 430 -4.98 12.18 32.76
N ASN A 431 -5.07 13.40 32.24
CA ASN A 431 -5.80 13.71 31.03
C ASN A 431 -4.89 14.25 29.91
N ILE A 432 -5.21 13.86 28.68
CA ILE A 432 -4.74 14.46 27.44
C ILE A 432 -5.91 15.28 26.88
N TYR A 433 -5.79 16.61 26.91
CA TYR A 433 -6.86 17.48 26.43
C TYR A 433 -6.76 17.67 24.93
N TYR A 434 -7.90 17.59 24.24
CA TYR A 434 -7.99 17.83 22.82
C TYR A 434 -9.23 18.64 22.42
N CYS A 435 -9.16 19.27 21.26
CA CYS A 435 -10.27 19.91 20.60
C CYS A 435 -10.19 19.66 19.09
N ALA A 436 -11.30 19.28 18.47
CA ALA A 436 -11.39 19.05 17.03
C ALA A 436 -12.04 20.24 16.33
N GLY A 437 -11.59 20.51 15.10
CA GLY A 437 -12.14 21.55 14.24
C GLY A 437 -11.44 21.64 12.91
N GLU A 438 -11.93 22.52 12.02
CA GLU A 438 -11.47 22.55 10.62
C GLU A 438 -10.03 23.05 10.44
N THR A 439 -9.59 23.98 11.28
CA THR A 439 -8.24 24.56 11.22
C THR A 439 -7.72 24.91 12.61
N VAL A 440 -6.40 24.97 12.75
CA VAL A 440 -5.72 25.41 13.97
C VAL A 440 -6.26 26.77 14.48
N ASP A 441 -6.41 27.74 13.58
CA ASP A 441 -6.87 29.07 13.93
C ASP A 441 -8.32 29.09 14.43
N LYS A 442 -9.22 28.29 13.80
CA LYS A 442 -10.61 28.18 14.25
C LYS A 442 -10.70 27.54 15.64
N ILE A 443 -9.92 26.48 15.88
CA ILE A 443 -9.87 25.82 17.19
C ILE A 443 -9.33 26.77 18.26
N ASP A 444 -8.24 27.50 17.96
CA ASP A 444 -7.61 28.42 18.95
C ASP A 444 -8.52 29.57 19.37
N MET A 445 -9.51 29.93 18.52
CA MET A 445 -10.51 30.97 18.79
C MET A 445 -11.77 30.47 19.55
N LEU A 446 -11.91 29.16 19.75
CA LEU A 446 -13.08 28.62 20.45
C LEU A 446 -13.09 29.08 21.92
N PRO A 447 -14.25 29.54 22.45
CA PRO A 447 -14.39 29.97 23.84
C PRO A 447 -13.96 28.93 24.88
N GLN A 448 -14.23 27.66 24.61
CA GLN A 448 -13.88 26.53 25.48
C GLN A 448 -12.34 26.35 25.53
N VAL A 449 -11.67 26.53 24.40
CA VAL A 449 -10.20 26.45 24.32
C VAL A 449 -9.57 27.64 25.03
N GLU A 450 -10.10 28.87 24.86
CA GLU A 450 -9.63 30.06 25.60
C GLU A 450 -9.64 29.83 27.12
N GLY A 451 -10.66 29.14 27.61
CA GLY A 451 -10.79 28.85 29.05
C GLY A 451 -9.71 27.91 29.60
N ILE A 452 -9.24 26.98 28.79
CA ILE A 452 -8.38 25.88 29.23
C ILE A 452 -6.90 26.12 28.91
N LYS A 453 -6.57 26.68 27.72
CA LYS A 453 -5.21 26.74 27.19
C LYS A 453 -4.16 27.46 28.01
N ASP A 454 -4.57 28.30 28.99
CA ASP A 454 -3.65 28.97 29.91
C ASP A 454 -3.17 28.04 31.03
N LYS A 455 -3.94 27.00 31.36
CA LYS A 455 -3.67 26.06 32.44
C LYS A 455 -3.16 24.72 31.94
N HIS A 456 -3.62 24.28 30.76
CA HIS A 456 -3.34 22.97 30.17
C HIS A 456 -3.02 23.11 28.68
N GLU A 457 -2.06 22.33 28.21
CA GLU A 457 -1.79 22.16 26.78
C GLU A 457 -2.96 21.39 26.15
N VAL A 458 -3.43 21.83 24.97
CA VAL A 458 -4.53 21.22 24.23
C VAL A 458 -4.02 20.77 22.87
N LEU A 459 -4.32 19.53 22.47
CA LEU A 459 -4.06 19.02 21.13
C LEU A 459 -5.19 19.47 20.19
N TYR A 460 -4.83 20.06 19.05
CA TYR A 460 -5.77 20.47 18.01
C TYR A 460 -5.83 19.40 16.92
N LEU A 461 -7.02 18.88 16.72
CA LEU A 461 -7.35 17.80 15.82
C LEU A 461 -7.97 18.40 14.57
N THR A 462 -7.22 18.40 13.46
CA THR A 462 -7.64 19.09 12.22
C THR A 462 -7.97 18.15 11.07
N ASP A 463 -7.61 16.87 11.16
CA ASP A 463 -7.99 15.86 10.18
C ASP A 463 -9.32 15.22 10.57
N TYR A 464 -10.18 14.97 9.59
CA TYR A 464 -11.52 14.42 9.83
C TYR A 464 -11.54 13.02 10.47
N VAL A 465 -10.42 12.29 10.45
CA VAL A 465 -10.28 10.98 11.11
C VAL A 465 -9.77 11.08 12.55
N ASP A 466 -9.31 12.25 12.98
CA ASP A 466 -8.58 12.43 14.25
C ASP A 466 -9.38 11.99 15.48
N GLU A 467 -10.61 12.48 15.65
CA GLU A 467 -11.44 12.11 16.80
C GLU A 467 -11.75 10.63 16.82
N PHE A 468 -12.01 10.03 15.64
CA PHE A 468 -12.26 8.59 15.53
C PHE A 468 -11.03 7.77 15.90
N ALA A 469 -9.84 8.21 15.49
CA ALA A 469 -8.58 7.55 15.86
C ALA A 469 -8.33 7.66 17.38
N ILE A 470 -8.54 8.84 17.98
CA ILE A 470 -8.41 9.06 19.43
C ILE A 470 -9.39 8.19 20.22
N MET A 471 -10.64 8.07 19.77
CA MET A 471 -11.63 7.18 20.39
C MET A 471 -11.21 5.70 20.30
N ALA A 472 -10.64 5.26 19.18
CA ALA A 472 -10.13 3.90 19.02
C ALA A 472 -8.89 3.64 19.90
N ILE A 473 -8.04 4.64 20.13
CA ILE A 473 -6.90 4.54 21.06
C ILE A 473 -7.39 4.43 22.50
N HIS A 474 -8.43 5.21 22.87
CA HIS A 474 -9.06 5.26 24.18
C HIS A 474 -8.18 5.84 25.30
N GLU A 475 -6.98 5.33 25.49
CA GLU A 475 -5.98 5.83 26.45
C GLU A 475 -4.56 5.67 25.88
N TYR A 476 -3.66 6.58 26.27
CA TYR A 476 -2.24 6.49 25.93
C TYR A 476 -1.37 6.61 27.17
N LYS A 477 -0.54 5.58 27.44
CA LYS A 477 0.33 5.50 28.64
C LYS A 477 -0.40 5.78 29.95
N GLY A 478 -1.63 5.27 30.10
CA GLY A 478 -2.48 5.44 31.29
C GLY A 478 -3.07 6.83 31.44
N LYS A 479 -3.06 7.66 30.39
CA LYS A 479 -3.70 8.98 30.34
C LYS A 479 -4.92 8.91 29.42
N THR A 480 -6.06 9.45 29.89
CA THR A 480 -7.34 9.43 29.17
C THR A 480 -7.50 10.67 28.31
N PHE A 481 -8.03 10.52 27.11
CA PHE A 481 -8.35 11.64 26.24
C PHE A 481 -9.62 12.36 26.70
N VAL A 482 -9.56 13.69 26.79
CA VAL A 482 -10.66 14.54 27.22
C VAL A 482 -10.93 15.63 26.19
N ASN A 483 -12.12 15.59 25.59
CA ASN A 483 -12.58 16.62 24.67
C ASN A 483 -12.95 17.89 25.45
N VAL A 484 -12.32 19.03 25.14
CA VAL A 484 -12.58 20.30 25.82
C VAL A 484 -13.96 20.91 25.50
N THR A 485 -14.60 20.44 24.40
CA THR A 485 -15.97 20.85 24.05
C THR A 485 -17.04 19.95 24.67
N ASN A 486 -16.65 18.93 25.46
CA ASN A 486 -17.62 18.12 26.19
C ASN A 486 -18.10 18.86 27.44
N GLU A 487 -19.39 18.76 27.69
CA GLU A 487 -20.06 19.41 28.84
C GLU A 487 -19.45 18.97 30.19
N SER A 488 -19.07 17.70 30.30
CA SER A 488 -18.47 17.12 31.52
C SER A 488 -17.06 17.65 31.82
N THR A 489 -16.39 18.29 30.86
CA THR A 489 -15.05 18.85 31.03
C THR A 489 -15.14 20.14 31.85
N ASP A 490 -14.85 20.05 33.13
CA ASP A 490 -14.89 21.17 34.08
C ASP A 490 -13.65 21.16 35.00
N LEU A 491 -12.78 22.14 34.78
CA LEU A 491 -11.55 22.37 35.54
C LEU A 491 -11.70 23.39 36.68
N SER A 492 -12.94 23.76 37.03
CA SER A 492 -13.25 24.67 38.12
C SER A 492 -12.94 24.04 39.47
N THR A 493 -12.58 24.87 40.43
CA THR A 493 -12.46 24.47 41.85
C THR A 493 -13.81 24.06 42.42
N ASP A 494 -13.82 23.33 43.53
CA ASP A 494 -15.06 22.93 44.18
C ASP A 494 -15.88 24.14 44.62
N GLU A 495 -15.24 25.23 45.09
CA GLU A 495 -15.91 26.50 45.44
C GLU A 495 -16.56 27.16 44.22
N GLU A 496 -15.89 27.16 43.07
CA GLU A 496 -16.42 27.69 41.80
C GLU A 496 -17.61 26.85 41.31
N LYS A 497 -17.56 25.54 41.48
CA LYS A 497 -18.65 24.61 41.14
C LYS A 497 -19.88 24.85 42.05
N GLU A 498 -19.69 24.98 43.35
CA GLU A 498 -20.80 25.28 44.26
C GLU A 498 -21.46 26.60 43.90
N LYS A 499 -20.68 27.65 43.61
CA LYS A 499 -21.18 28.96 43.21
C LYS A 499 -22.03 28.88 41.94
N ILE A 500 -21.51 28.25 40.87
CA ILE A 500 -22.23 28.18 39.61
C ILE A 500 -23.49 27.31 39.71
N ASN A 501 -23.46 26.22 40.50
CA ASN A 501 -24.62 25.38 40.74
C ASN A 501 -25.73 26.16 41.47
N LYS A 502 -25.37 27.04 42.41
CA LYS A 502 -26.33 27.93 43.08
C LYS A 502 -26.92 28.91 42.06
N GLU A 503 -26.11 29.56 41.23
CA GLU A 503 -26.58 30.48 40.19
C GLU A 503 -27.52 29.81 39.19
N ASN A 504 -27.22 28.58 38.77
CA ASN A 504 -28.11 27.79 37.93
C ASN A 504 -29.45 27.49 38.64
N THR A 505 -29.40 27.14 39.91
CA THR A 505 -30.61 26.88 40.71
C THR A 505 -31.46 28.15 40.87
N ASP A 506 -30.85 29.29 41.17
CA ASP A 506 -31.53 30.58 41.36
C ASP A 506 -32.16 31.11 40.04
N ASN A 507 -31.66 30.69 38.88
CA ASN A 507 -32.16 31.12 37.57
C ASN A 507 -32.86 30.00 36.79
N LYS A 508 -33.21 28.88 37.44
CA LYS A 508 -33.74 27.66 36.79
C LYS A 508 -34.93 27.95 35.85
N ASP A 509 -35.92 28.73 36.33
CA ASP A 509 -37.12 29.01 35.53
C ASP A 509 -36.81 29.79 34.23
N MET A 510 -35.83 30.70 34.28
CA MET A 510 -35.37 31.44 33.10
C MET A 510 -34.67 30.52 32.11
N LEU A 511 -33.78 29.65 32.59
CA LEU A 511 -33.02 28.71 31.75
C LEU A 511 -33.94 27.66 31.08
N GLU A 512 -34.93 27.15 31.83
CA GLU A 512 -35.96 26.25 31.30
C GLU A 512 -36.82 26.93 30.22
N GLU A 513 -37.14 28.22 30.40
CA GLU A 513 -37.87 28.97 29.38
C GLU A 513 -37.01 29.18 28.12
N MET A 514 -35.70 29.47 28.27
CA MET A 514 -34.78 29.52 27.13
C MET A 514 -34.75 28.19 26.37
N LYS A 515 -34.66 27.07 27.09
CA LYS A 515 -34.71 25.73 26.49
C LYS A 515 -35.98 25.50 25.68
N LYS A 516 -37.15 25.93 26.19
CA LYS A 516 -38.42 25.83 25.46
C LYS A 516 -38.44 26.69 24.20
N VAL A 517 -37.90 27.90 24.24
CA VAL A 517 -37.77 28.80 23.09
C VAL A 517 -36.94 28.16 21.98
N LEU A 518 -35.96 27.36 22.34
CA LEU A 518 -35.06 26.68 21.39
C LEU A 518 -35.58 25.32 20.89
N GLU A 519 -36.77 24.88 21.34
CA GLU A 519 -37.56 23.74 20.84
C GLU A 519 -36.76 22.52 20.32
N GLY A 520 -36.06 21.80 21.21
CA GLY A 520 -35.34 20.57 20.85
C GLY A 520 -34.03 20.77 20.06
N ASN A 521 -33.60 22.02 19.88
CA ASN A 521 -32.28 22.30 19.32
C ASN A 521 -31.18 22.10 20.37
N VAL A 522 -31.47 22.25 21.64
CA VAL A 522 -30.54 22.03 22.73
C VAL A 522 -31.13 21.08 23.79
N GLU A 523 -30.27 20.27 24.40
CA GLU A 523 -30.65 19.38 25.48
C GLU A 523 -30.80 20.14 26.79
N GLU A 524 -29.95 21.15 27.01
CA GLU A 524 -29.93 21.98 28.20
C GLU A 524 -29.48 23.41 27.90
N VAL A 525 -29.90 24.38 28.71
CA VAL A 525 -29.35 25.73 28.80
C VAL A 525 -28.89 25.96 30.21
N LYS A 526 -27.65 26.39 30.40
CA LYS A 526 -27.09 26.63 31.74
C LYS A 526 -26.12 27.81 31.80
N LEU A 527 -25.89 28.32 32.98
CA LEU A 527 -24.81 29.27 33.26
C LEU A 527 -23.51 28.48 33.49
N THR A 528 -22.40 29.04 33.03
CA THR A 528 -21.06 28.46 33.20
C THR A 528 -20.05 29.52 33.64
N ASN A 529 -18.99 29.07 34.34
CA ASN A 529 -17.82 29.88 34.69
C ASN A 529 -16.56 29.45 33.88
N LYS A 530 -16.74 28.53 32.93
CA LYS A 530 -15.64 28.03 32.08
C LYS A 530 -15.14 29.08 31.08
N LEU A 531 -16.00 30.05 30.73
CA LEU A 531 -15.74 31.07 29.72
C LEU A 531 -15.06 32.28 30.31
N LYS A 532 -14.11 32.90 29.60
CA LYS A 532 -13.42 34.13 30.01
C LYS A 532 -14.12 35.36 29.45
N SER A 533 -13.92 35.64 28.17
CA SER A 533 -14.41 36.86 27.53
C SER A 533 -15.68 36.69 26.73
N HIS A 534 -15.95 35.50 26.27
CA HIS A 534 -17.09 35.20 25.39
C HIS A 534 -18.39 35.06 26.15
N PRO A 535 -19.53 35.53 25.56
CA PRO A 535 -20.85 35.46 26.23
C PRO A 535 -21.41 34.05 26.29
N VAL A 536 -21.16 33.22 25.28
CA VAL A 536 -21.77 31.90 25.08
C VAL A 536 -20.83 30.94 24.42
N CYS A 537 -21.08 29.64 24.58
CA CYS A 537 -20.55 28.56 23.76
C CYS A 537 -21.56 27.40 23.63
N LEU A 538 -21.32 26.49 22.71
CA LEU A 538 -21.96 25.17 22.67
C LEU A 538 -20.99 24.12 23.21
N THR A 539 -21.51 23.27 24.09
CA THR A 539 -20.85 22.02 24.47
C THR A 539 -21.73 20.85 24.11
N THR A 540 -21.20 19.64 24.15
CA THR A 540 -21.97 18.44 23.81
C THR A 540 -22.00 17.46 24.97
N THR A 541 -23.11 16.73 25.11
CA THR A 541 -23.21 15.57 25.99
C THR A 541 -23.00 14.28 25.21
N GLY A 542 -22.47 13.26 25.89
CA GLY A 542 -22.20 11.96 25.26
C GLY A 542 -20.90 11.91 24.44
N GLU A 543 -20.83 10.95 23.52
CA GLU A 543 -19.61 10.64 22.78
C GLU A 543 -19.50 11.39 21.44
N VAL A 544 -20.60 11.91 20.91
CA VAL A 544 -20.63 12.58 19.62
C VAL A 544 -20.39 14.07 19.80
N SER A 545 -19.27 14.57 19.26
CA SER A 545 -18.95 15.99 19.21
C SER A 545 -19.63 16.68 18.00
N THR A 546 -19.69 18.02 18.04
CA THR A 546 -20.14 18.81 16.87
C THR A 546 -19.24 18.60 15.65
N SER A 547 -17.95 18.34 15.85
CA SER A 547 -17.00 18.04 14.78
C SER A 547 -17.30 16.67 14.15
N MET A 548 -17.54 15.65 14.97
CA MET A 548 -17.96 14.32 14.48
C MET A 548 -19.29 14.38 13.74
N GLU A 549 -20.27 15.13 14.23
CA GLU A 549 -21.53 15.35 13.52
C GLU A 549 -21.29 15.88 12.11
N LYS A 550 -20.44 16.91 11.95
CA LYS A 550 -20.10 17.48 10.64
C LYS A 550 -19.49 16.44 9.71
N VAL A 551 -18.53 15.67 10.20
CA VAL A 551 -17.82 14.65 9.40
C VAL A 551 -18.78 13.56 8.96
N ILE A 552 -19.57 12.99 9.87
CA ILE A 552 -20.51 11.91 9.54
C ILE A 552 -21.61 12.39 8.59
N ASN A 553 -22.12 13.60 8.83
CA ASN A 553 -23.16 14.18 7.98
C ASN A 553 -22.67 14.62 6.59
N ALA A 554 -21.36 14.80 6.39
CA ALA A 554 -20.75 15.03 5.08
C ALA A 554 -20.56 13.73 4.27
N MET A 555 -20.62 12.57 4.91
CA MET A 555 -20.53 11.29 4.21
C MET A 555 -21.79 11.04 3.35
N PRO A 556 -21.67 10.35 2.21
CA PRO A 556 -22.80 10.03 1.32
C PRO A 556 -23.62 8.86 1.90
N THR A 557 -24.18 9.05 3.10
CA THR A 557 -25.05 8.10 3.80
C THR A 557 -26.42 8.74 4.05
N ASP A 558 -27.48 7.92 4.09
CA ASP A 558 -28.84 8.40 4.39
C ASP A 558 -29.02 8.65 5.90
N GLU A 559 -28.19 8.06 6.73
CA GLU A 559 -28.23 8.25 8.19
C GLU A 559 -27.51 9.54 8.56
N LYS A 560 -28.26 10.48 9.12
CA LYS A 560 -27.75 11.72 9.69
C LYS A 560 -27.79 11.62 11.21
N ILE A 561 -26.74 12.10 11.84
CA ILE A 561 -26.65 12.18 13.30
C ILE A 561 -26.69 13.63 13.75
N LYS A 562 -27.11 13.86 14.99
CA LYS A 562 -27.05 15.15 15.66
C LYS A 562 -26.40 15.00 17.02
N ALA A 563 -25.44 15.84 17.33
CA ALA A 563 -24.85 15.92 18.64
C ALA A 563 -25.87 16.51 19.65
N ASN A 564 -25.82 16.06 20.87
CA ASN A 564 -26.66 16.62 21.94
C ASN A 564 -26.04 17.92 22.43
N GLU A 565 -26.53 19.05 21.91
CA GLU A 565 -26.00 20.39 22.21
C GLU A 565 -26.47 20.90 23.57
N VAL A 566 -25.56 21.52 24.32
CA VAL A 566 -25.83 22.28 25.54
C VAL A 566 -25.40 23.72 25.33
N LEU A 567 -26.30 24.66 25.50
CA LEU A 567 -25.99 26.10 25.44
C LEU A 567 -25.46 26.56 26.81
N GLU A 568 -24.18 26.88 26.87
CA GLU A 568 -23.54 27.43 28.07
C GLU A 568 -23.40 28.95 27.97
N ILE A 569 -23.90 29.67 28.96
CA ILE A 569 -23.87 31.14 29.02
C ILE A 569 -22.90 31.57 30.12
N ASN A 570 -21.98 32.47 29.82
CA ASN A 570 -21.00 32.98 30.76
C ASN A 570 -21.69 33.75 31.91
N ALA A 571 -21.66 33.18 33.10
CA ALA A 571 -22.31 33.76 34.30
C ALA A 571 -21.81 35.17 34.63
N SER A 572 -20.57 35.52 34.31
CA SER A 572 -19.96 36.83 34.55
C SER A 572 -20.23 37.85 33.47
N HIS A 573 -20.81 37.45 32.32
CA HIS A 573 -21.05 38.36 31.20
C HIS A 573 -22.34 39.17 31.38
N LYS A 574 -22.32 40.47 31.00
CA LYS A 574 -23.44 41.41 31.11
C LYS A 574 -24.72 40.94 30.42
N ILE A 575 -24.62 39.99 29.49
CA ILE A 575 -25.81 39.42 28.82
C ILE A 575 -26.74 38.70 29.79
N VAL A 576 -26.20 38.12 30.86
CA VAL A 576 -27.00 37.41 31.88
C VAL A 576 -27.93 38.39 32.62
N ASP A 577 -27.43 39.57 33.01
CA ASP A 577 -28.26 40.59 33.66
C ASP A 577 -29.36 41.10 32.71
N LYS A 578 -29.03 41.27 31.44
CA LYS A 578 -30.00 41.63 30.39
C LYS A 578 -31.08 40.57 30.22
N LEU A 579 -30.70 39.30 30.17
CA LEU A 579 -31.64 38.17 30.05
C LEU A 579 -32.56 38.09 31.30
N LYS A 580 -32.03 38.28 32.49
CA LYS A 580 -32.83 38.32 33.75
C LYS A 580 -33.86 39.44 33.73
N ASP A 581 -33.48 40.63 33.25
CA ASP A 581 -34.39 41.76 33.12
C ASP A 581 -35.50 41.49 32.10
N LEU A 582 -35.13 41.03 30.90
CA LEU A 582 -36.08 40.71 29.83
C LEU A 582 -37.02 39.56 30.23
N TYR A 583 -36.51 38.54 30.92
CA TYR A 583 -37.33 37.42 31.39
C TYR A 583 -38.47 37.90 32.30
N LYS A 584 -38.24 38.92 33.11
CA LYS A 584 -39.25 39.50 34.04
C LYS A 584 -40.18 40.50 33.36
N ASN A 585 -39.65 41.31 32.43
CA ASN A 585 -40.31 42.51 31.95
C ASN A 585 -40.77 42.47 30.49
N ASP A 586 -40.14 41.67 29.64
CA ASP A 586 -40.41 41.59 28.19
C ASP A 586 -40.12 40.22 27.60
N LYS A 587 -41.13 39.36 27.55
CA LYS A 587 -41.01 38.00 27.08
C LYS A 587 -40.74 37.89 25.58
N ASP A 588 -41.22 38.83 24.79
CA ASP A 588 -41.00 38.81 23.34
C ASP A 588 -39.55 39.14 22.99
N GLU A 589 -39.02 40.19 23.62
CA GLU A 589 -37.59 40.51 23.47
C GLU A 589 -36.69 39.41 24.10
N PHE A 590 -37.08 38.81 25.22
CA PHE A 590 -36.37 37.66 25.79
C PHE A 590 -36.25 36.51 24.79
N THR A 591 -37.32 36.21 24.07
CA THR A 591 -37.33 35.18 23.02
C THR A 591 -36.35 35.51 21.90
N LYS A 592 -36.31 36.76 21.43
CA LYS A 592 -35.38 37.20 20.39
C LYS A 592 -33.92 37.06 20.84
N TYR A 593 -33.60 37.56 22.04
CA TYR A 593 -32.25 37.44 22.59
C TYR A 593 -31.81 35.98 22.76
N THR A 594 -32.69 35.11 23.25
CA THR A 594 -32.41 33.68 23.39
C THR A 594 -32.03 33.04 22.07
N LYS A 595 -32.78 33.32 20.99
CA LYS A 595 -32.47 32.80 19.65
C LYS A 595 -31.15 33.35 19.09
N VAL A 596 -30.91 34.66 19.26
CA VAL A 596 -29.68 35.30 18.78
C VAL A 596 -28.44 34.72 19.44
N ILE A 597 -28.39 34.57 20.75
CA ILE A 597 -27.23 34.00 21.45
C ILE A 597 -27.03 32.52 21.11
N TYR A 598 -28.07 31.76 20.85
CA TYR A 598 -27.94 30.40 20.34
C TYR A 598 -27.33 30.38 18.91
N TYR A 599 -27.79 31.22 18.02
CA TYR A 599 -27.22 31.34 16.69
C TYR A 599 -25.75 31.84 16.72
N GLU A 600 -25.43 32.78 17.65
CA GLU A 600 -24.05 33.20 17.88
C GLU A 600 -23.15 32.03 18.29
N ALA A 601 -23.61 31.19 19.22
CA ALA A 601 -22.88 30.01 19.64
C ALA A 601 -22.66 29.01 18.48
N ARG A 602 -23.69 28.79 17.63
CA ARG A 602 -23.55 27.95 16.42
C ARG A 602 -22.55 28.53 15.41
N LEU A 603 -22.55 29.85 15.21
CA LEU A 603 -21.59 30.53 14.32
C LEU A 603 -20.15 30.37 14.83
N ILE A 604 -19.94 30.50 16.14
CA ILE A 604 -18.62 30.32 16.76
C ILE A 604 -18.11 28.89 16.54
N GLU A 605 -18.98 27.89 16.69
CA GLU A 605 -18.65 26.48 16.42
C GLU A 605 -18.51 26.16 14.92
N GLY A 606 -18.82 27.12 14.04
CA GLY A 606 -18.84 26.89 12.60
C GLY A 606 -19.95 25.92 12.16
N LEU A 607 -21.04 25.83 12.92
CA LEU A 607 -22.20 25.02 12.58
C LEU A 607 -23.11 25.79 11.60
N PRO A 608 -23.81 25.10 10.69
CA PRO A 608 -24.76 25.76 9.80
C PRO A 608 -25.90 26.39 10.57
N ILE A 609 -26.36 27.55 10.14
CA ILE A 609 -27.55 28.21 10.62
C ILE A 609 -28.73 27.78 9.75
N ASP A 610 -29.74 27.15 10.33
CA ASP A 610 -30.89 26.62 9.60
C ASP A 610 -31.69 27.74 8.93
N ASN A 611 -31.82 28.90 9.60
CA ASN A 611 -32.51 30.06 9.08
C ASN A 611 -31.68 31.34 9.20
N PRO A 612 -30.72 31.61 8.29
CA PRO A 612 -29.88 32.82 8.33
C PRO A 612 -30.70 34.12 8.19
N THR A 613 -31.85 34.09 7.51
CA THR A 613 -32.73 35.26 7.35
C THR A 613 -33.38 35.63 8.69
N GLU A 614 -33.79 34.63 9.47
CA GLU A 614 -34.34 34.88 10.80
C GLU A 614 -33.30 35.53 11.71
N LEU A 615 -32.08 34.99 11.73
CA LEU A 615 -30.97 35.56 12.52
C LEU A 615 -30.74 37.03 12.13
N SER A 616 -30.66 37.34 10.82
CA SER A 616 -30.44 38.70 10.35
C SER A 616 -31.55 39.65 10.80
N ASN A 617 -32.82 39.23 10.69
CA ASN A 617 -33.96 40.04 11.13
C ASN A 617 -33.96 40.28 12.63
N LEU A 618 -33.72 39.24 13.45
CA LEU A 618 -33.64 39.35 14.91
C LEU A 618 -32.53 40.29 15.34
N MET A 619 -31.35 40.22 14.75
CA MET A 619 -30.24 41.13 15.02
C MET A 619 -30.59 42.58 14.69
N CYS A 620 -31.22 42.83 13.53
CA CYS A 620 -31.67 44.16 13.11
C CYS A 620 -32.72 44.71 14.07
N ASP A 621 -33.72 43.91 14.47
CA ASP A 621 -34.74 44.28 15.43
C ASP A 621 -34.13 44.70 16.80
N ILE A 622 -33.22 43.91 17.32
CA ILE A 622 -32.53 44.23 18.59
C ILE A 622 -31.68 45.50 18.46
N MET A 623 -31.03 45.74 17.33
CA MET A 623 -30.26 46.98 17.12
C MET A 623 -31.13 48.22 16.95
N ALA A 624 -32.32 48.06 16.39
CA ALA A 624 -33.26 49.17 16.15
C ALA A 624 -34.02 49.61 17.45
N ASN A 625 -34.16 48.69 18.40
CA ASN A 625 -34.84 48.94 19.69
C ASN A 625 -33.95 49.51 20.79
N LYS A 626 -32.70 49.95 20.45
CA LYS A 626 -31.77 50.61 21.39
C LYS A 626 -32.02 52.11 21.51
#